data_564f34095a21cbf52fdf936ec3597bd7
#
_entry.id   564f34095a21cbf52fdf936ec3597bd7
#
_cell.length_a   1.000
_cell.length_b   1.000
_cell.length_c   1.000
_cell.angle_alpha   90.00
_cell.angle_beta   90.00
_cell.angle_gamma   90.00
#
_symmetry.space_group_name_H-M   'P 1'
#
loop_
_entity.id
_entity.type
_entity.pdbx_description
1 polymer ?
#
loop_
_entity_poly.entity_id
_entity_poly.type
_entity_poly.pdbx_seq_one_letter_code
_entity_poly.pdbx_strand_id
1 'polypeptide(L)'
;MKMKKFLAVCLSALTVTGMLAGCGGAKGGDTSSAGAEKKGSSAEGSVYYLNFKPEIADQWEEVAAKYTEETGVPVKVKTAASNQYEQTLKSEMAKSDAPTLFQINGPVGYQSWKEYCADLKDTDFYNMLVDKDLAITEGDGVYGIPFAEEGYGIIYNKEIMDKYFALPGAKATSMDDIKNFDTLKAVVEDMTAHKDDLGIDGVFASTSFAPGEDWRWQTHLMNLPIYYEYKDANVKDEDEITFKYNENYKNIFDLYLNNSTVEPTMVGSKTVDDSMSEFALGKAAMVQNGNWAWSQISKVSGNVVKEENVKFMPIYTGVEGEETQGLCIGTENYMCVNSNASEADQKASLDFLKWVFSSDEGKEMVTNDLQFITPFSTFGDDEISSDPLAQEVVRYMKDDSLTTVPWNFTTFPSQTFKDDYANGNKEWDAVVSDTVDEWASEKEATAE
;
A
#
# COMPACT_ATOMS: atom_id res chain seq x y z
N MET A 1 48.01 -5.07 29.36
CA MET A 1 49.22 -5.61 28.70
C MET A 1 48.95 -5.63 27.19
N LYS A 2 49.61 -4.71 26.47
CA LYS A 2 50.03 -4.68 25.05
C LYS A 2 49.09 -5.35 23.99
N MET A 3 48.31 -4.56 23.24
CA MET A 3 48.62 -3.97 21.91
C MET A 3 49.27 -4.91 20.88
N LYS A 4 48.61 -5.13 19.73
CA LYS A 4 49.27 -5.04 18.42
C LYS A 4 48.22 -4.75 17.29
N LYS A 5 48.45 -3.64 16.63
CA LYS A 5 47.86 -3.19 15.38
C LYS A 5 48.45 -4.02 14.22
N PHE A 6 47.63 -4.26 13.17
CA PHE A 6 48.21 -4.46 11.83
C PHE A 6 47.39 -3.65 10.81
N LEU A 7 48.11 -2.71 10.25
CA LEU A 7 47.78 -1.88 9.11
C LEU A 7 48.35 -2.60 7.88
N ALA A 8 47.59 -2.74 6.80
CA ALA A 8 48.15 -3.03 5.48
C ALA A 8 47.45 -2.16 4.44
N VAL A 9 48.19 -1.15 4.02
CA VAL A 9 47.94 -0.31 2.85
C VAL A 9 48.59 -1.02 1.65
N CYS A 10 47.87 -1.14 0.53
CA CYS A 10 48.48 -1.33 -0.79
C CYS A 10 47.85 -0.36 -1.79
N LEU A 11 48.64 0.62 -2.09
CA LEU A 11 48.53 1.57 -3.17
C LEU A 11 49.13 0.93 -4.44
N SER A 12 48.46 1.04 -5.59
CA SER A 12 49.13 0.96 -6.89
C SER A 12 48.41 1.82 -7.90
N ALA A 13 49.12 2.83 -8.33
CA ALA A 13 48.72 3.83 -9.32
C ALA A 13 49.35 3.55 -10.70
N LEU A 14 48.81 4.18 -11.71
CA LEU A 14 49.36 4.55 -13.03
C LEU A 14 49.41 3.42 -14.10
N THR A 15 48.90 3.66 -15.30
CA THR A 15 49.53 4.54 -16.31
C THR A 15 48.55 4.95 -17.42
N VAL A 16 48.61 6.23 -17.73
CA VAL A 16 48.09 6.87 -18.94
C VAL A 16 49.12 6.73 -20.05
N THR A 17 48.74 6.40 -21.27
CA THR A 17 49.45 6.79 -22.46
C THR A 17 48.48 6.97 -23.63
N GLY A 18 48.35 8.21 -24.08
CA GLY A 18 47.71 8.55 -25.33
C GLY A 18 48.70 8.45 -26.49
N MET A 19 48.21 8.34 -27.69
CA MET A 19 48.84 8.88 -28.88
C MET A 19 47.83 9.16 -30.01
N LEU A 20 47.96 10.34 -30.56
CA LEU A 20 47.26 10.92 -31.69
C LEU A 20 47.82 10.41 -33.03
N ALA A 21 46.96 10.58 -34.01
CA ALA A 21 47.22 11.00 -35.39
C ALA A 21 47.51 9.96 -36.48
N GLY A 22 46.77 10.09 -37.54
CA GLY A 22 47.08 9.59 -38.89
C GLY A 22 45.95 9.78 -39.88
N CYS A 23 45.94 10.94 -40.55
CA CYS A 23 45.18 11.16 -41.77
C CYS A 23 45.69 10.33 -42.93
N GLY A 24 44.80 9.92 -43.84
CA GLY A 24 45.24 9.45 -45.17
C GLY A 24 44.04 8.89 -45.97
N GLY A 25 43.64 9.61 -47.01
CA GLY A 25 42.47 9.35 -47.84
C GLY A 25 42.70 8.40 -49.00
N ALA A 26 41.65 7.98 -49.59
CA ALA A 26 41.22 8.01 -51.00
C ALA A 26 40.45 6.79 -51.47
N LYS A 27 39.25 7.09 -51.96
CA LYS A 27 38.55 6.58 -53.16
C LYS A 27 38.11 5.10 -53.28
N GLY A 28 36.83 4.99 -53.42
CA GLY A 28 36.16 4.33 -54.54
C GLY A 28 35.50 2.96 -54.26
N GLY A 29 34.19 2.89 -54.42
CA GLY A 29 33.49 1.61 -54.61
C GLY A 29 32.04 1.71 -54.15
N ASP A 30 31.18 2.09 -55.11
CA ASP A 30 29.72 1.96 -55.02
C ASP A 30 29.32 0.49 -54.78
N THR A 31 28.48 0.25 -53.76
CA THR A 31 27.47 -0.82 -53.81
C THR A 31 26.31 -0.42 -52.89
N SER A 32 25.22 -0.07 -53.53
CA SER A 32 23.91 0.14 -52.95
C SER A 32 23.41 -1.09 -52.20
N SER A 33 23.21 -0.98 -50.91
CA SER A 33 22.33 -1.84 -50.14
C SER A 33 21.36 -0.95 -49.39
N ALA A 34 20.08 -1.05 -49.77
CA ALA A 34 18.98 -0.36 -49.17
C ALA A 34 18.82 -0.88 -47.74
N GLY A 35 19.43 -0.16 -46.79
CA GLY A 35 19.10 -0.24 -45.39
C GLY A 35 17.84 0.56 -45.14
N ALA A 36 16.78 -0.12 -44.73
CA ALA A 36 15.59 0.56 -44.20
C ALA A 36 16.03 1.47 -43.02
N GLU A 37 16.04 2.76 -43.25
CA GLU A 37 16.07 3.73 -42.16
C GLU A 37 14.81 3.51 -41.30
N LYS A 38 14.96 2.88 -40.14
CA LYS A 38 14.04 3.07 -39.05
C LYS A 38 14.08 4.57 -38.77
N LYS A 39 13.06 5.30 -39.17
CA LYS A 39 12.74 6.61 -38.63
C LYS A 39 12.51 6.42 -37.11
N GLY A 40 13.55 6.55 -36.35
CA GLY A 40 13.42 6.84 -34.95
C GLY A 40 12.88 8.27 -34.89
N SER A 41 11.58 8.43 -34.62
CA SER A 41 11.10 9.68 -34.05
C SER A 41 11.84 9.81 -32.73
N SER A 42 12.66 10.84 -32.56
CA SER A 42 13.12 11.21 -31.23
C SER A 42 11.87 11.56 -30.45
N ALA A 43 11.48 10.70 -29.50
CA ALA A 43 10.38 11.00 -28.61
C ALA A 43 10.71 12.31 -27.89
N GLU A 44 9.80 13.28 -27.98
CA GLU A 44 9.92 14.49 -27.18
C GLU A 44 9.48 14.16 -25.76
N GLY A 45 10.40 14.28 -24.79
CA GLY A 45 10.16 14.05 -23.37
C GLY A 45 10.56 12.67 -22.86
N SER A 46 10.55 12.54 -21.56
CA SER A 46 10.87 11.33 -20.81
C SER A 46 10.02 11.24 -19.56
N VAL A 47 9.92 10.04 -18.99
CA VAL A 47 9.21 9.82 -17.72
C VAL A 47 10.21 9.42 -16.64
N TYR A 48 10.16 10.10 -15.51
CA TYR A 48 10.79 9.65 -14.28
C TYR A 48 9.69 9.43 -13.22
N TYR A 49 9.36 8.17 -12.99
CA TYR A 49 8.34 7.76 -12.03
C TYR A 49 8.99 7.39 -10.70
N LEU A 50 8.57 8.06 -9.61
CA LEU A 50 8.91 7.66 -8.25
C LEU A 50 7.77 6.81 -7.68
N ASN A 51 8.02 5.51 -7.56
CA ASN A 51 7.04 4.53 -7.11
C ASN A 51 7.03 4.41 -5.58
N PHE A 52 5.82 4.41 -5.00
CA PHE A 52 5.55 4.26 -3.57
C PHE A 52 5.62 2.79 -3.10
N LYS A 53 5.25 1.82 -3.97
CA LYS A 53 4.98 0.43 -3.61
C LYS A 53 6.20 -0.47 -3.85
N PRO A 54 7.00 -0.80 -2.81
CA PRO A 54 8.19 -1.64 -2.96
C PRO A 54 7.88 -3.10 -3.31
N GLU A 55 6.70 -3.60 -2.94
CA GLU A 55 6.28 -4.98 -3.18
C GLU A 55 6.09 -5.34 -4.66
N ILE A 56 5.93 -4.32 -5.51
CA ILE A 56 5.74 -4.44 -6.97
C ILE A 56 6.79 -3.64 -7.77
N ALA A 57 7.99 -3.44 -7.19
CA ALA A 57 9.05 -2.66 -7.83
C ALA A 57 9.49 -3.24 -9.17
N ASP A 58 9.73 -4.54 -9.22
CA ASP A 58 10.18 -5.24 -10.44
C ASP A 58 9.10 -5.16 -11.53
N GLN A 59 7.82 -5.27 -11.18
CA GLN A 59 6.72 -5.19 -12.11
C GLN A 59 6.61 -3.78 -12.75
N TRP A 60 6.79 -2.73 -11.98
CA TRP A 60 6.83 -1.37 -12.54
C TRP A 60 8.03 -1.13 -13.47
N GLU A 61 9.19 -1.76 -13.21
CA GLU A 61 10.32 -1.73 -14.13
C GLU A 61 10.00 -2.45 -15.45
N GLU A 62 9.27 -3.58 -15.40
CA GLU A 62 8.80 -4.30 -16.58
C GLU A 62 7.79 -3.48 -17.40
N VAL A 63 6.81 -2.84 -16.75
CA VAL A 63 5.85 -1.91 -17.39
C VAL A 63 6.59 -0.78 -18.10
N ALA A 64 7.58 -0.16 -17.44
CA ALA A 64 8.40 0.90 -18.01
C ALA A 64 9.21 0.45 -19.22
N ALA A 65 9.81 -0.74 -19.13
CA ALA A 65 10.59 -1.32 -20.22
C ALA A 65 9.70 -1.60 -21.44
N LYS A 66 8.51 -2.15 -21.22
CA LYS A 66 7.55 -2.48 -22.28
C LYS A 66 7.05 -1.22 -23.00
N TYR A 67 6.64 -0.21 -22.25
CA TYR A 67 6.25 1.09 -22.82
C TYR A 67 7.38 1.72 -23.64
N THR A 68 8.60 1.71 -23.11
CA THR A 68 9.78 2.25 -23.81
C THR A 68 10.06 1.48 -25.10
N GLU A 69 9.91 0.14 -25.09
CA GLU A 69 10.08 -0.69 -26.30
C GLU A 69 9.07 -0.32 -27.38
N GLU A 70 7.81 -0.10 -27.02
CA GLU A 70 6.73 0.18 -27.97
C GLU A 70 6.76 1.62 -28.51
N THR A 71 7.03 2.59 -27.64
CA THR A 71 6.87 3.99 -27.97
C THR A 71 8.18 4.72 -28.29
N GLY A 72 9.29 4.19 -27.79
CA GLY A 72 10.60 4.86 -27.83
C GLY A 72 10.77 5.97 -26.78
N VAL A 73 9.75 6.22 -25.94
CA VAL A 73 9.82 7.19 -24.82
C VAL A 73 10.56 6.55 -23.65
N PRO A 74 11.67 7.14 -23.15
CA PRO A 74 12.37 6.59 -22.00
C PRO A 74 11.54 6.71 -20.73
N VAL A 75 11.39 5.60 -19.99
CA VAL A 75 10.77 5.60 -18.68
C VAL A 75 11.78 5.08 -17.66
N LYS A 76 12.06 5.88 -16.64
CA LYS A 76 12.85 5.50 -15.47
C LYS A 76 11.91 5.33 -14.28
N VAL A 77 11.94 4.16 -13.67
CA VAL A 77 11.27 3.93 -12.40
C VAL A 77 12.30 3.95 -11.28
N LYS A 78 11.96 4.60 -10.17
CA LYS A 78 12.67 4.47 -8.91
C LYS A 78 11.65 4.13 -7.84
N THR A 79 11.86 3.02 -7.16
CA THR A 79 11.00 2.64 -6.03
C THR A 79 11.64 3.07 -4.72
N ALA A 80 10.88 3.70 -3.85
CA ALA A 80 11.31 4.01 -2.50
C ALA A 80 11.33 2.73 -1.66
N ALA A 81 12.24 2.65 -0.70
CA ALA A 81 12.22 1.57 0.29
C ALA A 81 10.99 1.71 1.19
N SER A 82 10.55 0.61 1.80
CA SER A 82 9.44 0.61 2.74
C SER A 82 9.59 1.73 3.77
N ASN A 83 8.51 2.47 4.03
CA ASN A 83 8.45 3.57 4.99
C ASN A 83 9.44 4.73 4.76
N GLN A 84 9.99 4.85 3.54
CA GLN A 84 10.96 5.89 3.18
C GLN A 84 10.45 6.79 2.04
N TYR A 85 9.16 6.65 1.65
CA TYR A 85 8.68 7.33 0.44
C TYR A 85 8.75 8.85 0.57
N GLU A 86 8.20 9.44 1.62
CA GLU A 86 8.17 10.89 1.82
C GLU A 86 9.58 11.49 1.89
N GLN A 87 10.49 10.82 2.62
CA GLN A 87 11.89 11.25 2.68
C GLN A 87 12.57 11.14 1.30
N THR A 88 12.28 10.08 0.55
CA THR A 88 12.80 9.86 -0.79
C THR A 88 12.25 10.91 -1.75
N LEU A 89 10.92 11.15 -1.74
CA LEU A 89 10.26 12.15 -2.56
C LEU A 89 10.87 13.55 -2.33
N LYS A 90 11.01 13.95 -1.08
CA LYS A 90 11.64 15.22 -0.72
C LYS A 90 13.07 15.34 -1.26
N SER A 91 13.84 14.26 -1.16
CA SER A 91 15.22 14.22 -1.67
C SER A 91 15.28 14.24 -3.20
N GLU A 92 14.37 13.56 -3.88
CA GLU A 92 14.33 13.51 -5.36
C GLU A 92 13.79 14.81 -5.96
N MET A 93 12.76 15.42 -5.37
CA MET A 93 12.21 16.70 -5.83
C MET A 93 13.20 17.88 -5.72
N ALA A 94 14.18 17.77 -4.84
CA ALA A 94 15.25 18.80 -4.72
C ALA A 94 16.31 18.73 -5.81
N LYS A 95 16.27 17.72 -6.70
CA LYS A 95 17.26 17.53 -7.77
C LYS A 95 16.87 18.27 -9.05
N SER A 96 17.85 18.49 -9.93
CA SER A 96 17.60 19.06 -11.26
C SER A 96 16.90 18.10 -12.22
N ASP A 97 16.99 16.79 -11.96
CA ASP A 97 16.32 15.69 -12.64
C ASP A 97 15.25 15.07 -11.75
N ALA A 98 14.39 15.92 -11.20
CA ALA A 98 13.31 15.51 -10.30
C ALA A 98 12.30 14.58 -11.01
N PRO A 99 11.56 13.74 -10.24
CA PRO A 99 10.48 12.94 -10.80
C PRO A 99 9.45 13.77 -11.57
N THR A 100 9.06 13.31 -12.74
CA THR A 100 8.01 13.92 -13.57
C THR A 100 6.64 13.35 -13.22
N LEU A 101 6.62 12.12 -12.65
CA LEU A 101 5.47 11.40 -12.17
C LEU A 101 5.77 10.88 -10.76
N PHE A 102 4.88 11.13 -9.82
CA PHE A 102 5.04 10.73 -8.43
C PHE A 102 3.69 10.45 -7.77
N GLN A 103 3.70 9.90 -6.58
CA GLN A 103 2.50 9.60 -5.81
C GLN A 103 2.43 10.45 -4.56
N ILE A 104 1.21 10.74 -4.13
CA ILE A 104 0.92 11.37 -2.84
C ILE A 104 -0.04 10.49 -2.04
N ASN A 105 0.07 10.54 -0.73
CA ASN A 105 -0.79 9.80 0.19
C ASN A 105 -1.99 10.66 0.60
N GLY A 106 -3.05 10.57 -0.20
CA GLY A 106 -4.32 11.23 0.07
C GLY A 106 -4.27 12.75 0.17
N PRO A 107 -5.30 13.34 0.79
CA PRO A 107 -5.39 14.80 1.01
C PRO A 107 -4.23 15.37 1.84
N VAL A 108 -3.73 14.64 2.84
CA VAL A 108 -2.58 15.05 3.66
C VAL A 108 -1.32 15.19 2.80
N GLY A 109 -1.06 14.19 1.95
CA GLY A 109 0.04 14.25 0.99
C GLY A 109 -0.11 15.42 0.02
N TYR A 110 -1.34 15.72 -0.41
CA TYR A 110 -1.61 16.87 -1.27
C TYR A 110 -1.21 18.20 -0.61
N GLN A 111 -1.57 18.43 0.65
CA GLN A 111 -1.20 19.65 1.35
C GLN A 111 0.32 19.86 1.36
N SER A 112 1.09 18.80 1.54
CA SER A 112 2.56 18.85 1.54
C SER A 112 3.16 19.07 0.15
N TRP A 113 2.50 18.64 -0.92
CA TRP A 113 3.07 18.58 -2.26
C TRP A 113 2.33 19.40 -3.32
N LYS A 114 1.31 20.18 -2.96
CA LYS A 114 0.44 20.92 -3.88
C LYS A 114 1.18 21.83 -4.87
N GLU A 115 2.28 22.43 -4.44
CA GLU A 115 3.11 23.29 -5.29
C GLU A 115 3.77 22.53 -6.46
N TYR A 116 3.86 21.19 -6.34
CA TYR A 116 4.44 20.31 -7.36
C TYR A 116 3.38 19.60 -8.21
N CYS A 117 2.11 19.70 -7.88
CA CYS A 117 1.05 18.99 -8.59
C CYS A 117 0.52 19.83 -9.75
N ALA A 118 0.58 19.29 -10.96
CA ALA A 118 -0.04 19.90 -12.14
C ALA A 118 -1.56 19.68 -12.11
N ASP A 119 -2.32 20.62 -12.69
CA ASP A 119 -3.77 20.44 -12.89
C ASP A 119 -4.04 19.39 -13.98
N LEU A 120 -4.74 18.33 -13.61
CA LEU A 120 -5.05 17.18 -14.47
C LEU A 120 -6.49 17.17 -15.00
N LYS A 121 -7.28 18.22 -14.74
CA LYS A 121 -8.72 18.30 -15.03
C LYS A 121 -9.08 17.99 -16.48
N ASP A 122 -8.26 18.46 -17.43
CA ASP A 122 -8.54 18.31 -18.86
C ASP A 122 -7.77 17.15 -19.51
N THR A 123 -7.26 16.21 -18.69
CA THR A 123 -6.47 15.08 -19.17
C THR A 123 -7.31 13.85 -19.47
N ASP A 124 -6.84 13.03 -20.42
CA ASP A 124 -7.44 11.71 -20.68
C ASP A 124 -7.40 10.83 -19.44
N PHE A 125 -6.34 10.94 -18.62
CA PHE A 125 -6.19 10.15 -17.39
C PHE A 125 -7.31 10.45 -16.39
N TYR A 126 -7.64 11.72 -16.16
CA TYR A 126 -8.80 12.08 -15.34
C TYR A 126 -10.12 11.63 -15.98
N ASN A 127 -10.24 11.73 -17.31
CA ASN A 127 -11.46 11.34 -18.01
C ASN A 127 -11.79 9.84 -17.87
N MET A 128 -10.78 8.98 -17.69
CA MET A 128 -10.96 7.55 -17.47
C MET A 128 -11.54 7.21 -16.08
N LEU A 129 -11.35 8.05 -15.06
CA LEU A 129 -11.85 7.81 -13.72
C LEU A 129 -13.39 7.71 -13.73
N VAL A 130 -13.94 6.62 -13.15
CA VAL A 130 -15.40 6.36 -13.11
C VAL A 130 -16.08 7.34 -12.17
N ASP A 131 -15.64 7.40 -10.93
CA ASP A 131 -16.13 8.31 -9.91
C ASP A 131 -15.18 9.49 -9.74
N LYS A 132 -15.60 10.66 -10.21
CA LYS A 132 -14.79 11.88 -10.17
C LYS A 132 -14.57 12.41 -8.75
N ASP A 133 -15.44 12.04 -7.80
CA ASP A 133 -15.33 12.44 -6.40
C ASP A 133 -14.15 11.74 -5.68
N LEU A 134 -13.58 10.71 -6.28
CA LEU A 134 -12.37 10.07 -5.78
C LEU A 134 -11.09 10.90 -6.00
N ALA A 135 -11.09 11.84 -6.95
CA ALA A 135 -9.92 12.65 -7.23
C ALA A 135 -9.67 13.70 -6.13
N ILE A 136 -8.40 14.05 -5.94
CA ILE A 136 -8.03 15.20 -5.10
C ILE A 136 -8.24 16.49 -5.89
N THR A 137 -9.09 17.37 -5.36
CA THR A 137 -9.47 18.62 -6.00
C THR A 137 -9.22 19.82 -5.09
N GLU A 138 -8.86 20.95 -5.67
CA GLU A 138 -8.81 22.24 -4.99
C GLU A 138 -9.40 23.30 -5.93
N GLY A 139 -10.44 24.01 -5.49
CA GLY A 139 -11.20 24.91 -6.37
C GLY A 139 -11.81 24.15 -7.55
N ASP A 140 -11.47 24.59 -8.77
CA ASP A 140 -11.91 23.94 -10.01
C ASP A 140 -10.87 22.96 -10.59
N GLY A 141 -9.70 22.81 -9.98
CA GLY A 141 -8.60 21.97 -10.45
C GLY A 141 -8.62 20.56 -9.90
N VAL A 142 -7.89 19.65 -10.57
CA VAL A 142 -7.69 18.24 -10.20
C VAL A 142 -6.20 17.98 -10.09
N TYR A 143 -5.71 17.54 -8.93
CA TYR A 143 -4.28 17.50 -8.65
C TYR A 143 -3.75 16.12 -8.28
N GLY A 144 -4.62 15.17 -7.97
CA GLY A 144 -4.27 13.78 -7.71
C GLY A 144 -5.36 12.85 -8.22
N ILE A 145 -4.99 11.81 -8.95
CA ILE A 145 -5.92 10.82 -9.49
C ILE A 145 -5.59 9.46 -8.89
N PRO A 146 -6.55 8.81 -8.19
CA PRO A 146 -6.31 7.47 -7.66
C PRO A 146 -6.17 6.48 -8.81
N PHE A 147 -5.30 5.50 -8.66
CA PHE A 147 -5.04 4.51 -9.70
C PHE A 147 -5.40 3.08 -9.27
N ALA A 148 -5.65 2.89 -7.97
CA ALA A 148 -6.10 1.63 -7.41
C ALA A 148 -7.10 1.88 -6.28
N GLU A 149 -8.10 1.01 -6.19
CA GLU A 149 -8.92 0.82 -5.00
C GLU A 149 -8.32 -0.34 -4.21
N GLU A 150 -8.22 -0.17 -2.91
CA GLU A 150 -7.63 -1.15 -2.02
C GLU A 150 -8.59 -1.46 -0.88
N GLY A 151 -8.57 -2.71 -0.43
CA GLY A 151 -9.38 -3.13 0.69
C GLY A 151 -8.55 -3.81 1.76
N TYR A 152 -8.87 -3.55 3.02
CA TYR A 152 -8.26 -4.26 4.14
C TYR A 152 -9.31 -4.77 5.14
N GLY A 153 -8.88 -5.78 5.87
CA GLY A 153 -9.66 -6.46 6.87
C GLY A 153 -8.80 -7.45 7.62
N ILE A 154 -9.41 -8.46 8.19
CA ILE A 154 -8.72 -9.61 8.75
C ILE A 154 -8.60 -10.68 7.65
N ILE A 155 -7.37 -10.93 7.21
CA ILE A 155 -7.05 -12.05 6.34
C ILE A 155 -7.02 -13.32 7.19
N TYR A 156 -7.70 -14.38 6.75
CA TYR A 156 -7.69 -15.65 7.45
C TYR A 156 -7.31 -16.84 6.55
N ASN A 157 -6.68 -17.84 7.16
CA ASN A 157 -6.41 -19.12 6.52
C ASN A 157 -7.61 -20.05 6.71
N LYS A 158 -8.38 -20.22 5.64
CA LYS A 158 -9.59 -21.05 5.64
C LYS A 158 -9.34 -22.48 6.11
N GLU A 159 -8.19 -23.08 5.80
CA GLU A 159 -7.86 -24.43 6.23
C GLU A 159 -7.76 -24.55 7.75
N ILE A 160 -7.15 -23.55 8.41
CA ILE A 160 -7.07 -23.51 9.87
C ILE A 160 -8.44 -23.25 10.48
N MET A 161 -9.23 -22.34 9.88
CA MET A 161 -10.60 -22.10 10.35
C MET A 161 -11.49 -23.33 10.21
N ASP A 162 -11.43 -24.04 9.09
CA ASP A 162 -12.17 -25.29 8.89
C ASP A 162 -11.78 -26.37 9.93
N LYS A 163 -10.49 -26.47 10.29
CA LYS A 163 -10.03 -27.36 11.38
C LYS A 163 -10.62 -26.95 12.72
N TYR A 164 -10.67 -25.64 13.00
CA TYR A 164 -11.27 -25.13 14.24
C TYR A 164 -12.76 -25.44 14.32
N PHE A 165 -13.52 -25.18 13.26
CA PHE A 165 -14.97 -25.45 13.22
C PHE A 165 -15.30 -26.93 13.38
N ALA A 166 -14.37 -27.83 13.10
CA ALA A 166 -14.53 -29.28 13.32
C ALA A 166 -14.24 -29.70 14.76
N LEU A 167 -13.71 -28.84 15.61
CA LEU A 167 -13.45 -29.18 17.02
C LEU A 167 -14.75 -29.33 17.82
N PRO A 168 -14.81 -30.32 18.73
CA PRO A 168 -15.96 -30.46 19.62
C PRO A 168 -16.10 -29.24 20.56
N GLY A 169 -17.21 -28.53 20.46
CA GLY A 169 -17.50 -27.39 21.33
C GLY A 169 -16.99 -26.06 20.80
N ALA A 170 -16.51 -25.99 19.54
CA ALA A 170 -16.19 -24.77 18.87
C ALA A 170 -17.30 -23.72 18.98
N LYS A 171 -16.93 -22.43 19.09
CA LYS A 171 -17.89 -21.33 19.32
C LYS A 171 -18.63 -20.88 18.06
N ALA A 172 -18.18 -21.36 16.89
CA ALA A 172 -18.84 -21.17 15.61
C ALA A 172 -18.72 -22.48 14.80
N THR A 173 -19.53 -22.63 13.77
CA THR A 173 -19.54 -23.79 12.86
C THR A 173 -19.07 -23.44 11.45
N SER A 174 -19.03 -22.16 11.14
CA SER A 174 -18.56 -21.60 9.87
C SER A 174 -18.18 -20.14 10.03
N MET A 175 -17.54 -19.56 9.01
CA MET A 175 -17.25 -18.12 8.96
C MET A 175 -18.53 -17.26 8.97
N ASP A 176 -19.64 -17.79 8.46
CA ASP A 176 -20.92 -17.07 8.43
C ASP A 176 -21.52 -16.82 9.82
N ASP A 177 -21.05 -17.53 10.83
CA ASP A 177 -21.46 -17.33 12.22
C ASP A 177 -20.71 -16.13 12.87
N ILE A 178 -19.60 -15.67 12.27
CA ILE A 178 -18.75 -14.60 12.79
C ILE A 178 -19.16 -13.28 12.12
N LYS A 179 -20.11 -12.55 12.74
CA LYS A 179 -20.67 -11.30 12.17
C LYS A 179 -20.57 -10.08 13.09
N ASN A 180 -19.97 -10.25 14.24
CA ASN A 180 -19.77 -9.18 15.22
C ASN A 180 -18.58 -9.50 16.12
N PHE A 181 -18.17 -8.51 16.90
CA PHE A 181 -17.03 -8.61 17.80
C PHE A 181 -17.21 -9.71 18.88
N ASP A 182 -18.39 -9.86 19.43
CA ASP A 182 -18.62 -10.83 20.49
C ASP A 182 -18.38 -12.28 20.00
N THR A 183 -18.87 -12.59 18.80
CA THR A 183 -18.65 -13.90 18.18
C THR A 183 -17.18 -14.04 17.75
N LEU A 184 -16.57 -13.02 17.17
CA LEU A 184 -15.15 -13.02 16.82
C LEU A 184 -14.28 -13.28 18.05
N LYS A 185 -14.52 -12.55 19.14
CA LYS A 185 -13.80 -12.70 20.41
C LYS A 185 -13.95 -14.11 20.97
N ALA A 186 -15.18 -14.63 21.02
CA ALA A 186 -15.43 -15.99 21.53
C ALA A 186 -14.67 -17.05 20.71
N VAL A 187 -14.64 -16.92 19.38
CA VAL A 187 -13.90 -17.80 18.47
C VAL A 187 -12.40 -17.68 18.70
N VAL A 188 -11.87 -16.47 18.74
CA VAL A 188 -10.42 -16.21 18.91
C VAL A 188 -9.91 -16.73 20.27
N GLU A 189 -10.62 -16.46 21.35
CA GLU A 189 -10.24 -16.94 22.69
C GLU A 189 -10.29 -18.48 22.78
N ASP A 190 -11.29 -19.10 22.16
CA ASP A 190 -11.40 -20.56 22.10
C ASP A 190 -10.31 -21.19 21.21
N MET A 191 -9.98 -20.58 20.06
CA MET A 191 -8.85 -21.00 19.23
C MET A 191 -7.53 -20.90 19.98
N THR A 192 -7.33 -19.85 20.78
CA THR A 192 -6.13 -19.67 21.61
C THR A 192 -6.00 -20.80 22.63
N ALA A 193 -7.12 -21.24 23.23
CA ALA A 193 -7.13 -22.38 24.15
C ALA A 193 -6.82 -23.72 23.44
N HIS A 194 -7.08 -23.83 22.15
CA HIS A 194 -6.87 -25.03 21.33
C HIS A 194 -5.71 -24.88 20.31
N LYS A 195 -4.80 -23.91 20.50
CA LYS A 195 -3.74 -23.63 19.52
C LYS A 195 -2.85 -24.84 19.20
N ASP A 196 -2.58 -25.69 20.19
CA ASP A 196 -1.80 -26.92 20.01
C ASP A 196 -2.54 -27.93 19.09
N ASP A 197 -3.85 -28.07 19.23
CA ASP A 197 -4.69 -28.93 18.38
C ASP A 197 -4.77 -28.40 16.95
N LEU A 198 -4.73 -27.07 16.78
CA LEU A 198 -4.74 -26.39 15.49
C LEU A 198 -3.37 -26.35 14.83
N GLY A 199 -2.29 -26.50 15.60
CA GLY A 199 -0.90 -26.44 15.15
C GLY A 199 -0.42 -25.01 14.86
N ILE A 200 -0.94 -24.04 15.61
CA ILE A 200 -0.60 -22.60 15.49
C ILE A 200 0.14 -22.10 16.73
N ASP A 201 0.93 -21.05 16.57
CA ASP A 201 1.63 -20.37 17.67
C ASP A 201 0.73 -19.31 18.33
N GLY A 202 -0.15 -18.68 17.53
CA GLY A 202 -1.16 -17.70 17.95
C GLY A 202 -2.30 -17.63 16.94
N VAL A 203 -3.43 -17.04 17.32
CA VAL A 203 -4.55 -16.85 16.39
C VAL A 203 -4.23 -15.75 15.40
N PHE A 204 -3.68 -14.63 15.89
CA PHE A 204 -3.20 -13.55 15.05
C PHE A 204 -1.68 -13.62 14.85
N ALA A 205 -1.21 -13.34 13.65
CA ALA A 205 0.16 -12.93 13.43
C ALA A 205 0.46 -11.63 14.19
N SER A 206 1.72 -11.34 14.43
CA SER A 206 2.18 -10.21 15.23
C SER A 206 1.78 -8.81 14.71
N THR A 207 1.25 -8.75 13.48
CA THR A 207 0.62 -7.59 12.84
C THR A 207 1.50 -6.34 12.80
N SER A 208 2.84 -6.53 12.64
CA SER A 208 3.79 -5.46 12.32
C SER A 208 3.61 -4.16 13.14
N PHE A 209 4.06 -4.16 14.38
CA PHE A 209 3.97 -3.00 15.28
C PHE A 209 5.30 -2.24 15.42
N ALA A 210 6.31 -2.60 14.62
CA ALA A 210 7.59 -1.91 14.60
C ALA A 210 7.43 -0.45 14.14
N PRO A 211 8.22 0.48 14.67
CA PRO A 211 8.14 1.89 14.31
C PRO A 211 8.21 2.13 12.80
N GLY A 212 7.24 2.88 12.27
CA GLY A 212 7.11 3.15 10.84
C GLY A 212 6.41 2.04 10.03
N GLU A 213 6.12 0.89 10.64
CA GLU A 213 5.38 -0.21 10.02
C GLU A 213 4.03 -0.48 10.72
N ASP A 214 3.75 0.27 11.75
CA ASP A 214 2.65 0.15 12.69
C ASP A 214 1.33 0.76 12.20
N TRP A 215 1.28 1.30 10.97
CA TRP A 215 0.10 1.93 10.39
C TRP A 215 -1.12 0.99 10.29
N ARG A 216 -0.95 -0.35 10.38
CA ARG A 216 -2.05 -1.31 10.48
C ARG A 216 -2.82 -1.18 11.79
N TRP A 217 -2.11 -0.91 12.87
CA TRP A 217 -2.67 -0.66 14.19
C TRP A 217 -3.18 0.76 14.35
N GLN A 218 -2.50 1.70 13.73
CA GLN A 218 -2.83 3.10 13.76
C GLN A 218 -3.97 3.41 12.80
N THR A 219 -3.60 3.57 11.55
CA THR A 219 -4.46 4.10 10.52
C THR A 219 -5.62 3.16 10.23
N HIS A 220 -5.32 1.90 9.96
CA HIS A 220 -6.32 0.94 9.53
C HIS A 220 -7.31 0.59 10.64
N LEU A 221 -6.86 0.30 11.86
CA LEU A 221 -7.78 0.03 12.95
C LEU A 221 -8.51 1.30 13.40
N MET A 222 -7.81 2.43 13.46
CA MET A 222 -8.38 3.70 13.91
C MET A 222 -9.42 4.25 12.91
N ASN A 223 -9.35 3.88 11.64
CA ASN A 223 -10.36 4.26 10.65
C ASN A 223 -11.79 3.88 11.10
N LEU A 224 -11.96 2.75 11.77
CA LEU A 224 -13.27 2.27 12.19
C LEU A 224 -13.93 3.18 13.23
N PRO A 225 -13.31 3.47 14.40
CA PRO A 225 -13.89 4.39 15.37
C PRO A 225 -14.13 5.78 14.79
N ILE A 226 -13.24 6.29 13.94
CA ILE A 226 -13.40 7.59 13.27
C ILE A 226 -14.57 7.55 12.27
N TYR A 227 -14.67 6.50 11.46
CA TYR A 227 -15.81 6.31 10.55
C TYR A 227 -17.15 6.37 11.28
N TYR A 228 -17.28 5.68 12.41
CA TYR A 228 -18.53 5.67 13.18
C TYR A 228 -18.81 7.03 13.84
N GLU A 229 -17.79 7.73 14.31
CA GLU A 229 -17.94 9.09 14.84
C GLU A 229 -18.39 10.06 13.75
N TYR A 230 -17.79 10.04 12.57
CA TYR A 230 -18.17 10.84 11.42
C TYR A 230 -19.58 10.51 10.90
N LYS A 231 -19.92 9.22 10.88
CA LYS A 231 -21.26 8.76 10.50
C LYS A 231 -22.34 9.30 11.43
N ASP A 232 -22.08 9.30 12.74
CA ASP A 232 -23.00 9.85 13.73
C ASP A 232 -23.16 11.36 13.60
N ALA A 233 -22.07 12.07 13.31
CA ALA A 233 -22.07 13.52 13.10
C ALA A 233 -22.56 13.91 11.70
N ASN A 234 -22.69 12.95 10.76
CA ASN A 234 -22.99 13.16 9.35
C ASN A 234 -22.00 14.11 8.66
N VAL A 235 -20.72 13.88 8.89
CA VAL A 235 -19.60 14.63 8.32
C VAL A 235 -18.64 13.68 7.59
N LYS A 236 -17.73 14.22 6.80
CA LYS A 236 -16.67 13.46 6.12
C LYS A 236 -15.29 13.73 6.71
N ASP A 237 -15.15 14.78 7.48
CA ASP A 237 -13.91 15.20 8.13
C ASP A 237 -14.21 16.14 9.30
N GLU A 238 -13.33 16.17 10.30
CA GLU A 238 -13.42 17.00 11.51
C GLU A 238 -12.02 17.45 11.94
N ASP A 239 -11.92 18.71 12.32
CA ASP A 239 -10.66 19.27 12.85
C ASP A 239 -10.35 18.74 14.27
N GLU A 240 -11.39 18.42 15.03
CA GLU A 240 -11.30 17.84 16.36
C GLU A 240 -12.17 16.58 16.44
N ILE A 241 -11.69 15.53 17.08
CA ILE A 241 -12.45 14.31 17.37
C ILE A 241 -12.71 14.20 18.87
N THR A 242 -13.80 13.52 19.23
CA THR A 242 -14.06 13.15 20.62
C THR A 242 -13.53 11.77 20.98
N PHE A 243 -13.17 11.02 19.96
CA PHE A 243 -12.79 9.62 20.00
C PHE A 243 -13.84 8.76 20.71
N LYS A 244 -15.11 9.04 20.39
CA LYS A 244 -16.31 8.43 21.00
C LYS A 244 -16.25 6.89 21.02
N TYR A 245 -15.73 6.28 19.96
CA TYR A 245 -15.64 4.84 19.81
C TYR A 245 -14.29 4.26 20.25
N ASN A 246 -13.59 4.92 21.19
CA ASN A 246 -12.28 4.48 21.68
C ASN A 246 -12.32 3.09 22.33
N GLU A 247 -13.39 2.74 23.10
CA GLU A 247 -13.54 1.41 23.68
C GLU A 247 -13.72 0.32 22.62
N ASN A 248 -14.37 0.64 21.51
CA ASN A 248 -14.49 -0.26 20.37
C ASN A 248 -13.13 -0.48 19.69
N TYR A 249 -12.33 0.57 19.58
CA TYR A 249 -10.96 0.44 19.11
C TYR A 249 -10.10 -0.42 20.06
N LYS A 250 -10.22 -0.19 21.37
CA LYS A 250 -9.55 -0.99 22.39
C LYS A 250 -9.92 -2.47 22.31
N ASN A 251 -11.19 -2.79 22.08
CA ASN A 251 -11.67 -4.15 21.96
C ASN A 251 -10.86 -4.97 20.95
N ILE A 252 -10.73 -4.48 19.72
CA ILE A 252 -10.00 -5.20 18.68
C ILE A 252 -8.49 -5.12 18.88
N PHE A 253 -7.99 -4.01 19.39
CA PHE A 253 -6.58 -3.82 19.72
C PHE A 253 -6.12 -4.86 20.74
N ASP A 254 -6.84 -4.99 21.86
CA ASP A 254 -6.56 -5.97 22.91
C ASP A 254 -6.74 -7.41 22.41
N LEU A 255 -7.72 -7.65 21.54
CA LEU A 255 -7.94 -8.98 20.96
C LEU A 255 -6.73 -9.44 20.16
N TYR A 256 -6.14 -8.53 19.35
CA TYR A 256 -4.92 -8.82 18.60
C TYR A 256 -3.73 -9.04 19.52
N LEU A 257 -3.50 -8.12 20.48
CA LEU A 257 -2.37 -8.21 21.41
C LEU A 257 -2.37 -9.52 22.20
N ASN A 258 -3.51 -9.89 22.76
CA ASN A 258 -3.60 -11.00 23.70
C ASN A 258 -3.68 -12.38 23.03
N ASN A 259 -3.87 -12.43 21.68
CA ASN A 259 -4.01 -13.67 20.94
C ASN A 259 -3.03 -13.78 19.78
N SER A 260 -1.93 -13.01 19.86
CA SER A 260 -0.85 -12.98 18.87
C SER A 260 0.10 -14.20 19.01
N THR A 261 0.89 -14.41 17.98
CA THR A 261 2.03 -15.36 17.98
C THR A 261 3.14 -14.97 18.96
N VAL A 262 3.13 -13.75 19.46
CA VAL A 262 4.13 -13.21 20.41
C VAL A 262 3.44 -12.51 21.57
N GLU A 263 4.15 -12.39 22.68
CA GLU A 263 3.68 -11.63 23.84
C GLU A 263 3.49 -10.14 23.49
N PRO A 264 2.55 -9.43 24.12
CA PRO A 264 2.28 -8.01 23.84
C PRO A 264 3.52 -7.11 23.84
N THR A 265 4.44 -7.34 24.79
CA THR A 265 5.69 -6.59 24.92
C THR A 265 6.70 -6.81 23.78
N MET A 266 6.44 -7.77 22.91
CA MET A 266 7.30 -8.11 21.78
C MET A 266 6.79 -7.56 20.44
N VAL A 267 5.53 -7.13 20.36
CA VAL A 267 4.95 -6.68 19.08
C VAL A 267 5.63 -5.45 18.51
N GLY A 268 6.12 -4.53 19.35
CA GLY A 268 6.85 -3.33 18.94
C GLY A 268 8.18 -3.59 18.21
N SER A 269 8.67 -4.84 18.18
CA SER A 269 9.84 -5.25 17.41
C SER A 269 9.48 -6.02 16.13
N LYS A 270 8.20 -6.24 15.85
CA LYS A 270 7.74 -7.06 14.73
C LYS A 270 7.47 -6.22 13.49
N THR A 271 8.07 -6.66 12.39
CA THR A 271 7.94 -6.04 11.07
C THR A 271 6.78 -6.65 10.27
N VAL A 272 6.46 -6.03 9.13
CA VAL A 272 5.53 -6.60 8.14
C VAL A 272 6.01 -7.96 7.67
N ASP A 273 7.30 -8.09 7.38
CA ASP A 273 7.88 -9.36 6.91
C ASP A 273 7.75 -10.47 7.96
N ASP A 274 7.89 -10.14 9.26
CA ASP A 274 7.64 -11.09 10.35
C ASP A 274 6.19 -11.58 10.31
N SER A 275 5.21 -10.65 10.27
CA SER A 275 3.78 -10.98 10.26
C SER A 275 3.37 -11.81 9.06
N MET A 276 3.85 -11.44 7.88
CA MET A 276 3.55 -12.17 6.64
C MET A 276 4.17 -13.57 6.68
N SER A 277 5.38 -13.69 7.22
CA SER A 277 6.05 -14.98 7.38
C SER A 277 5.33 -15.89 8.40
N GLU A 278 4.88 -15.34 9.51
CA GLU A 278 4.13 -16.10 10.53
C GLU A 278 2.84 -16.67 9.94
N PHE A 279 2.08 -15.86 9.18
CA PHE A 279 0.87 -16.32 8.50
C PHE A 279 1.18 -17.33 7.38
N ALA A 280 2.13 -17.03 6.49
CA ALA A 280 2.50 -17.89 5.37
C ALA A 280 2.98 -19.28 5.81
N LEU A 281 3.68 -19.36 6.95
CA LEU A 281 4.16 -20.61 7.51
C LEU A 281 3.11 -21.37 8.33
N GLY A 282 1.85 -20.88 8.36
CA GLY A 282 0.74 -21.51 9.09
C GLY A 282 0.87 -21.41 10.61
N LYS A 283 1.69 -20.49 11.13
CA LYS A 283 1.86 -20.26 12.57
C LYS A 283 0.74 -19.41 13.18
N ALA A 284 0.05 -18.64 12.34
CA ALA A 284 -1.12 -17.87 12.70
C ALA A 284 -2.30 -18.21 11.79
N ALA A 285 -3.50 -18.17 12.34
CA ALA A 285 -4.75 -18.38 11.59
C ALA A 285 -5.19 -17.10 10.86
N MET A 286 -4.86 -15.94 11.40
CA MET A 286 -5.34 -14.63 10.97
C MET A 286 -4.22 -13.60 10.98
N VAL A 287 -4.35 -12.59 10.11
CA VAL A 287 -3.52 -11.38 10.13
C VAL A 287 -4.33 -10.21 9.58
N GLN A 288 -4.24 -9.02 10.19
CA GLN A 288 -4.81 -7.82 9.61
C GLN A 288 -3.86 -7.25 8.56
N ASN A 289 -4.33 -7.13 7.33
CA ASN A 289 -3.63 -6.44 6.25
C ASN A 289 -4.61 -6.15 5.09
N GLY A 290 -4.10 -5.60 3.98
CA GLY A 290 -4.87 -5.34 2.77
C GLY A 290 -4.63 -6.35 1.65
N ASN A 291 -5.29 -6.13 0.51
CA ASN A 291 -5.18 -7.02 -0.66
C ASN A 291 -3.76 -7.12 -1.22
N TRP A 292 -2.89 -6.14 -1.01
CA TRP A 292 -1.46 -6.20 -1.36
C TRP A 292 -0.66 -7.28 -0.61
N ALA A 293 -1.19 -7.83 0.48
CA ALA A 293 -0.49 -8.79 1.33
C ALA A 293 -0.20 -10.13 0.64
N TRP A 294 -1.00 -10.55 -0.36
CA TRP A 294 -0.77 -11.82 -1.03
C TRP A 294 0.56 -11.86 -1.77
N SER A 295 0.96 -10.77 -2.39
CA SER A 295 2.27 -10.66 -3.04
C SER A 295 3.44 -10.88 -2.09
N GLN A 296 3.28 -10.57 -0.80
CA GLN A 296 4.26 -10.81 0.25
C GLN A 296 4.16 -12.24 0.80
N ILE A 297 2.95 -12.70 1.13
CA ILE A 297 2.68 -14.04 1.67
C ILE A 297 3.15 -15.13 0.70
N SER A 298 2.80 -15.02 -0.58
CA SER A 298 3.10 -16.03 -1.61
C SER A 298 4.61 -16.21 -1.86
N LYS A 299 5.41 -15.17 -1.65
CA LYS A 299 6.87 -15.18 -1.84
C LYS A 299 7.65 -15.75 -0.64
N VAL A 300 6.99 -15.99 0.50
CA VAL A 300 7.67 -16.54 1.69
C VAL A 300 8.18 -17.97 1.39
N SER A 301 9.47 -18.18 1.61
CA SER A 301 10.05 -19.52 1.46
C SER A 301 9.44 -20.50 2.46
N GLY A 302 8.87 -21.59 1.95
CA GLY A 302 8.16 -22.57 2.78
C GLY A 302 6.70 -22.22 3.06
N ASN A 303 6.11 -21.26 2.35
CA ASN A 303 4.69 -20.95 2.42
C ASN A 303 3.83 -22.21 2.29
N VAL A 304 2.92 -22.41 3.23
CA VAL A 304 1.96 -23.52 3.28
C VAL A 304 0.52 -23.10 2.97
N VAL A 305 0.28 -21.78 2.89
CA VAL A 305 -1.04 -21.21 2.62
C VAL A 305 -1.30 -21.21 1.13
N LYS A 306 -2.41 -21.81 0.72
CA LYS A 306 -2.81 -21.88 -0.68
C LYS A 306 -3.73 -20.71 -1.03
N GLU A 307 -3.70 -20.27 -2.29
CA GLU A 307 -4.53 -19.19 -2.82
C GLU A 307 -6.01 -19.37 -2.49
N GLU A 308 -6.56 -20.57 -2.72
CA GLU A 308 -7.96 -20.86 -2.45
C GLU A 308 -8.36 -20.75 -0.98
N ASN A 309 -7.39 -20.80 -0.06
CA ASN A 309 -7.58 -20.75 1.39
C ASN A 309 -7.32 -19.36 2.01
N VAL A 310 -6.88 -18.39 1.21
CA VAL A 310 -6.70 -17.01 1.67
C VAL A 310 -7.98 -16.24 1.44
N LYS A 311 -8.57 -15.72 2.53
CA LYS A 311 -9.86 -15.04 2.50
C LYS A 311 -9.85 -13.82 3.43
N PHE A 312 -10.79 -12.91 3.21
CA PHE A 312 -11.05 -11.78 4.07
C PHE A 312 -12.28 -11.96 4.95
N MET A 313 -12.25 -11.34 6.11
CA MET A 313 -13.42 -10.96 6.87
C MET A 313 -13.30 -9.51 7.37
N PRO A 314 -14.44 -8.82 7.65
CA PRO A 314 -14.43 -7.48 8.21
C PRO A 314 -13.76 -7.42 9.59
N ILE A 315 -13.33 -6.22 9.98
CA ILE A 315 -12.82 -5.95 11.33
C ILE A 315 -14.00 -5.54 12.19
N TYR A 316 -14.45 -6.43 13.07
CA TYR A 316 -15.52 -6.16 14.00
C TYR A 316 -14.98 -5.58 15.31
N THR A 317 -15.64 -4.55 15.84
CA THR A 317 -15.18 -3.77 16.99
C THR A 317 -16.21 -3.67 18.13
N GLY A 318 -17.41 -4.23 17.93
CA GLY A 318 -18.49 -4.18 18.90
C GLY A 318 -19.37 -2.93 18.78
N VAL A 319 -19.38 -2.28 17.62
CA VAL A 319 -20.33 -1.20 17.35
C VAL A 319 -21.69 -1.80 17.01
N GLU A 320 -22.76 -1.20 17.52
CA GLU A 320 -24.12 -1.67 17.26
C GLU A 320 -24.44 -1.64 15.74
N GLY A 321 -24.90 -2.77 15.22
CA GLY A 321 -25.28 -2.90 13.80
C GLY A 321 -24.11 -3.26 12.88
N GLU A 322 -22.96 -3.67 13.41
CA GLU A 322 -21.79 -4.10 12.62
C GLU A 322 -21.98 -5.41 11.84
N GLU A 323 -23.10 -6.13 12.07
CA GLU A 323 -23.37 -7.41 11.39
C GLU A 323 -23.46 -7.32 9.87
N THR A 324 -23.72 -6.13 9.35
CA THR A 324 -23.75 -5.83 7.91
C THR A 324 -22.51 -5.05 7.44
N GLN A 325 -21.52 -4.88 8.29
CA GLN A 325 -20.28 -4.21 7.92
C GLN A 325 -19.48 -5.06 6.93
N GLY A 326 -19.00 -4.43 5.85
CA GLY A 326 -18.06 -4.98 4.89
C GLY A 326 -16.62 -4.67 5.24
N LEU A 327 -15.73 -4.79 4.25
CA LEU A 327 -14.33 -4.40 4.37
C LEU A 327 -14.17 -2.88 4.42
N CYS A 328 -13.02 -2.44 4.91
CA CYS A 328 -12.56 -1.07 4.72
C CYS A 328 -11.99 -0.95 3.30
N ILE A 329 -12.63 -0.15 2.43
CA ILE A 329 -12.25 0.00 1.03
C ILE A 329 -12.12 1.49 0.70
N GLY A 330 -11.06 1.83 -0.02
CA GLY A 330 -10.78 3.20 -0.42
C GLY A 330 -9.56 3.33 -1.31
N THR A 331 -9.12 4.55 -1.49
CA THR A 331 -7.93 4.90 -2.27
C THR A 331 -6.95 5.64 -1.36
N GLU A 332 -5.70 5.22 -1.36
CA GLU A 332 -4.65 5.83 -0.53
C GLU A 332 -3.67 6.63 -1.38
N ASN A 333 -3.25 6.05 -2.50
CA ASN A 333 -2.19 6.60 -3.34
C ASN A 333 -2.76 7.23 -4.61
N TYR A 334 -2.31 8.44 -4.88
CA TYR A 334 -2.76 9.25 -6.02
C TYR A 334 -1.59 9.60 -6.92
N MET A 335 -1.75 9.39 -8.22
CA MET A 335 -0.78 9.83 -9.22
C MET A 335 -0.83 11.33 -9.41
N CYS A 336 0.34 11.97 -9.36
CA CYS A 336 0.55 13.39 -9.61
C CYS A 336 1.62 13.59 -10.68
N VAL A 337 1.40 14.54 -11.57
CA VAL A 337 2.38 14.98 -12.55
C VAL A 337 3.08 16.23 -12.01
N ASN A 338 4.41 16.26 -12.09
CA ASN A 338 5.20 17.38 -11.56
C ASN A 338 5.00 18.64 -12.43
N SER A 339 4.38 19.66 -11.84
CA SER A 339 4.12 20.96 -12.47
C SER A 339 5.41 21.70 -12.90
N ASN A 340 6.55 21.40 -12.27
CA ASN A 340 7.85 21.98 -12.56
C ASN A 340 8.63 21.20 -13.64
N ALA A 341 8.14 20.06 -14.10
CA ALA A 341 8.72 19.34 -15.22
C ALA A 341 8.46 20.09 -16.53
N SER A 342 9.27 19.84 -17.57
CA SER A 342 9.02 20.42 -18.88
C SER A 342 7.66 19.98 -19.45
N GLU A 343 7.03 20.80 -20.31
CA GLU A 343 5.77 20.43 -20.97
C GLU A 343 5.88 19.09 -21.72
N ALA A 344 7.04 18.81 -22.31
CA ALA A 344 7.30 17.55 -22.99
C ALA A 344 7.33 16.35 -22.02
N ASP A 345 7.93 16.52 -20.84
CA ASP A 345 7.99 15.45 -19.82
C ASP A 345 6.64 15.27 -19.11
N GLN A 346 5.90 16.36 -18.85
CA GLN A 346 4.53 16.26 -18.33
C GLN A 346 3.62 15.48 -19.31
N LYS A 347 3.71 15.83 -20.61
CA LYS A 347 2.97 15.12 -21.64
C LYS A 347 3.39 13.65 -21.73
N ALA A 348 4.68 13.36 -21.70
CA ALA A 348 5.19 12.00 -21.71
C ALA A 348 4.68 11.19 -20.52
N SER A 349 4.61 11.79 -19.32
CA SER A 349 4.05 11.16 -18.12
C SER A 349 2.56 10.86 -18.26
N LEU A 350 1.78 11.77 -18.84
CA LEU A 350 0.35 11.55 -19.10
C LEU A 350 0.11 10.49 -20.19
N ASP A 351 0.92 10.48 -21.24
CA ASP A 351 0.84 9.45 -22.29
C ASP A 351 1.22 8.07 -21.73
N PHE A 352 2.19 7.99 -20.82
CA PHE A 352 2.54 6.76 -20.11
C PHE A 352 1.38 6.27 -19.26
N LEU A 353 0.78 7.11 -18.40
CA LEU A 353 -0.38 6.73 -17.60
C LEU A 353 -1.56 6.29 -18.47
N LYS A 354 -1.81 7.00 -19.58
CA LYS A 354 -2.84 6.61 -20.53
C LYS A 354 -2.58 5.23 -21.10
N TRP A 355 -1.34 4.95 -21.52
CA TRP A 355 -0.98 3.63 -22.05
C TRP A 355 -1.17 2.55 -21.00
N VAL A 356 -0.66 2.75 -19.77
CA VAL A 356 -0.78 1.78 -18.67
C VAL A 356 -2.24 1.42 -18.40
N PHE A 357 -3.13 2.42 -18.34
CA PHE A 357 -4.51 2.18 -17.91
C PHE A 357 -5.54 2.11 -19.05
N SER A 358 -5.12 2.10 -20.32
CA SER A 358 -6.08 2.01 -21.44
C SER A 358 -5.64 1.20 -22.65
N SER A 359 -4.34 0.86 -22.81
CA SER A 359 -3.92 -0.06 -23.86
C SER A 359 -4.19 -1.52 -23.46
N ASP A 360 -4.32 -2.42 -24.41
CA ASP A 360 -4.53 -3.83 -24.13
C ASP A 360 -3.37 -4.42 -23.32
N GLU A 361 -2.11 -4.11 -23.71
CA GLU A 361 -0.91 -4.56 -23.03
C GLU A 361 -0.78 -3.95 -21.62
N GLY A 362 -1.01 -2.65 -21.49
CA GLY A 362 -0.96 -1.96 -20.18
C GLY A 362 -1.99 -2.53 -19.22
N LYS A 363 -3.23 -2.74 -19.67
CA LYS A 363 -4.31 -3.32 -18.86
C LYS A 363 -4.00 -4.76 -18.43
N GLU A 364 -3.42 -5.58 -19.33
CA GLU A 364 -2.97 -6.93 -19.00
C GLU A 364 -1.93 -6.90 -17.87
N MET A 365 -0.93 -6.01 -17.95
CA MET A 365 0.09 -5.85 -16.92
C MET A 365 -0.50 -5.30 -15.61
N VAL A 366 -1.43 -4.35 -15.67
CA VAL A 366 -2.13 -3.82 -14.48
C VAL A 366 -2.91 -4.92 -13.76
N THR A 367 -3.60 -5.77 -14.50
CA THR A 367 -4.45 -6.82 -13.94
C THR A 367 -3.63 -8.00 -13.40
N ASN A 368 -2.62 -8.47 -14.16
CA ASN A 368 -1.90 -9.70 -13.85
C ASN A 368 -0.61 -9.50 -13.08
N ASP A 369 0.13 -8.40 -13.33
CA ASP A 369 1.45 -8.20 -12.74
C ASP A 369 1.40 -7.21 -11.58
N LEU A 370 0.74 -6.05 -11.74
CA LEU A 370 0.53 -5.06 -10.69
C LEU A 370 -0.61 -5.44 -9.74
N GLN A 371 -1.58 -6.23 -10.22
CA GLN A 371 -2.69 -6.79 -9.47
C GLN A 371 -3.63 -5.73 -8.86
N PHE A 372 -3.82 -4.61 -9.55
CA PHE A 372 -4.68 -3.53 -9.08
C PHE A 372 -6.17 -3.78 -9.34
N ILE A 373 -6.99 -3.30 -8.43
CA ILE A 373 -8.40 -3.02 -8.64
C ILE A 373 -8.49 -1.57 -9.08
N THR A 374 -8.78 -1.32 -10.35
CA THR A 374 -8.67 0.04 -10.90
C THR A 374 -10.01 0.78 -10.88
N PRO A 375 -10.02 2.09 -10.57
CA PRO A 375 -11.23 2.92 -10.63
C PRO A 375 -11.51 3.49 -12.03
N PHE A 376 -11.03 2.84 -13.11
CA PHE A 376 -11.10 3.36 -14.47
C PHE A 376 -12.11 2.64 -15.35
N SER A 377 -12.87 3.42 -16.14
CA SER A 377 -13.86 2.94 -17.12
C SER A 377 -13.27 2.17 -18.31
N THR A 378 -11.96 2.16 -18.43
CA THR A 378 -11.23 1.41 -19.45
C THR A 378 -11.12 -0.08 -19.15
N PHE A 379 -11.39 -0.50 -17.91
CA PHE A 379 -11.40 -1.90 -17.49
C PHE A 379 -12.82 -2.45 -17.51
N GLY A 380 -12.99 -3.63 -18.08
CA GLY A 380 -14.26 -4.36 -18.10
C GLY A 380 -14.46 -5.20 -16.83
N ASP A 381 -15.69 -5.70 -16.64
CA ASP A 381 -16.06 -6.54 -15.49
C ASP A 381 -15.30 -7.87 -15.41
N ASP A 382 -14.69 -8.30 -16.48
CA ASP A 382 -13.89 -9.52 -16.62
C ASP A 382 -12.37 -9.27 -16.49
N GLU A 383 -11.95 -8.00 -16.50
CA GLU A 383 -10.55 -7.60 -16.30
C GLU A 383 -10.25 -7.39 -14.81
N ILE A 384 -10.41 -8.47 -14.03
CA ILE A 384 -10.20 -8.49 -12.59
C ILE A 384 -8.87 -9.18 -12.30
N SER A 385 -8.11 -8.64 -11.35
CA SER A 385 -6.86 -9.24 -10.87
C SER A 385 -7.03 -10.71 -10.50
N SER A 386 -6.04 -11.54 -10.83
CA SER A 386 -5.97 -12.95 -10.42
C SER A 386 -5.58 -13.11 -8.93
N ASP A 387 -5.15 -12.04 -8.27
CA ASP A 387 -4.81 -12.04 -6.84
C ASP A 387 -6.01 -12.45 -5.98
N PRO A 388 -5.88 -13.46 -5.10
CA PRO A 388 -7.00 -13.99 -4.33
C PRO A 388 -7.60 -12.97 -3.36
N LEU A 389 -6.79 -12.05 -2.80
CA LEU A 389 -7.28 -11.01 -1.90
C LEU A 389 -7.93 -9.85 -2.67
N ALA A 390 -7.43 -9.50 -3.86
CA ALA A 390 -8.10 -8.54 -4.73
C ALA A 390 -9.48 -9.07 -5.17
N GLN A 391 -9.58 -10.35 -5.49
CA GLN A 391 -10.88 -10.99 -5.81
C GLN A 391 -11.85 -10.94 -4.61
N GLU A 392 -11.36 -11.14 -3.38
CA GLU A 392 -12.18 -11.01 -2.19
C GLU A 392 -12.67 -9.56 -2.00
N VAL A 393 -11.81 -8.55 -2.20
CA VAL A 393 -12.23 -7.14 -2.15
C VAL A 393 -13.33 -6.85 -3.16
N VAL A 394 -13.15 -7.27 -4.43
CA VAL A 394 -14.18 -7.11 -5.48
C VAL A 394 -15.48 -7.83 -5.11
N ARG A 395 -15.40 -9.02 -4.47
CA ARG A 395 -16.59 -9.74 -3.98
C ARG A 395 -17.34 -8.91 -2.93
N TYR A 396 -16.61 -8.30 -1.97
CA TYR A 396 -17.22 -7.43 -0.97
C TYR A 396 -17.81 -6.16 -1.57
N MET A 397 -17.14 -5.55 -2.57
CA MET A 397 -17.66 -4.37 -3.28
C MET A 397 -18.97 -4.65 -4.03
N LYS A 398 -19.15 -5.88 -4.52
CA LYS A 398 -20.35 -6.31 -5.28
C LYS A 398 -21.48 -6.85 -4.38
N ASP A 399 -21.28 -6.96 -3.07
CA ASP A 399 -22.28 -7.45 -2.13
C ASP A 399 -23.11 -6.31 -1.55
N ASP A 400 -24.24 -6.01 -2.18
CA ASP A 400 -25.17 -4.94 -1.78
C ASP A 400 -25.75 -5.13 -0.37
N SER A 401 -25.60 -6.31 0.24
CA SER A 401 -26.07 -6.59 1.62
C SER A 401 -25.10 -6.08 2.70
N LEU A 402 -23.88 -5.71 2.29
CA LEU A 402 -22.83 -5.24 3.18
C LEU A 402 -22.57 -3.73 3.00
N THR A 403 -22.18 -3.09 4.08
CA THR A 403 -21.80 -1.68 4.08
C THR A 403 -20.28 -1.55 4.06
N THR A 404 -19.74 -1.08 2.95
CA THR A 404 -18.32 -0.73 2.86
C THR A 404 -17.98 0.37 3.85
N VAL A 405 -16.87 0.23 4.55
CA VAL A 405 -16.30 1.28 5.41
C VAL A 405 -15.28 2.06 4.58
N PRO A 406 -15.56 3.32 4.20
CA PRO A 406 -14.60 4.13 3.45
C PRO A 406 -13.40 4.54 4.33
N TRP A 407 -12.31 4.91 3.70
CA TRP A 407 -11.19 5.56 4.38
C TRP A 407 -11.49 7.05 4.54
N ASN A 408 -11.78 7.49 5.77
CA ASN A 408 -12.37 8.80 6.02
C ASN A 408 -11.47 9.80 6.73
N PHE A 409 -10.28 9.40 7.18
CA PHE A 409 -9.47 10.31 7.95
C PHE A 409 -8.33 10.91 7.13
N THR A 410 -7.99 12.15 7.47
CA THR A 410 -7.01 12.98 6.79
C THR A 410 -5.79 13.26 7.66
N THR A 411 -5.72 12.68 8.85
CA THR A 411 -4.60 12.78 9.78
C THR A 411 -4.22 11.43 10.35
N PHE A 412 -2.99 11.29 10.82
CA PHE A 412 -2.40 10.04 11.29
C PHE A 412 -1.68 10.28 12.64
N PRO A 413 -2.43 10.27 13.76
CA PRO A 413 -1.82 10.44 15.08
C PRO A 413 -0.71 9.43 15.33
N SER A 414 0.32 9.85 16.07
CA SER A 414 1.51 9.06 16.36
C SER A 414 1.21 7.72 17.02
N GLN A 415 2.08 6.75 16.76
CA GLN A 415 1.99 5.41 17.32
C GLN A 415 2.65 5.25 18.68
N THR A 416 3.52 6.18 19.07
CA THR A 416 4.38 6.04 20.25
C THR A 416 3.59 5.70 21.51
N PHE A 417 2.46 6.37 21.74
CA PHE A 417 1.64 6.11 22.92
C PHE A 417 0.86 4.79 22.85
N LYS A 418 0.60 4.23 21.66
CA LYS A 418 -0.01 2.92 21.48
C LYS A 418 0.99 1.80 21.77
N ASP A 419 2.25 1.97 21.37
CA ASP A 419 3.34 1.08 21.73
C ASP A 419 3.57 1.09 23.26
N ASP A 420 3.54 2.25 23.91
CA ASP A 420 3.59 2.37 25.35
C ASP A 420 2.44 1.63 26.06
N TYR A 421 1.22 1.65 25.50
CA TYR A 421 0.10 0.86 25.99
C TYR A 421 0.35 -0.64 25.85
N ALA A 422 0.77 -1.10 24.67
CA ALA A 422 1.09 -2.50 24.43
C ALA A 422 2.17 -3.04 25.36
N ASN A 423 3.14 -2.18 25.74
CA ASN A 423 4.20 -2.49 26.70
C ASN A 423 3.77 -2.35 28.18
N GLY A 424 2.53 -1.94 28.47
CA GLY A 424 2.04 -1.71 29.83
C GLY A 424 2.61 -0.46 30.51
N ASN A 425 3.14 0.48 29.74
CA ASN A 425 3.73 1.73 30.23
C ASN A 425 2.72 2.89 30.25
N LYS A 426 1.56 2.72 29.61
CA LYS A 426 0.52 3.74 29.51
C LYS A 426 -0.86 3.12 29.69
N GLU A 427 -1.72 3.79 30.44
CA GLU A 427 -3.12 3.40 30.59
C GLU A 427 -3.95 3.86 29.39
N TRP A 428 -5.07 3.15 29.10
CA TRP A 428 -5.91 3.44 27.94
C TRP A 428 -6.46 4.88 27.90
N ASP A 429 -6.92 5.40 29.03
CA ASP A 429 -7.42 6.77 29.12
C ASP A 429 -6.37 7.81 28.67
N ALA A 430 -5.09 7.54 28.92
CA ALA A 430 -4.01 8.40 28.44
C ALA A 430 -3.80 8.24 26.93
N VAL A 431 -3.95 7.05 26.37
CA VAL A 431 -3.94 6.84 24.90
C VAL A 431 -5.06 7.64 24.24
N VAL A 432 -6.26 7.61 24.81
CA VAL A 432 -7.42 8.38 24.31
C VAL A 432 -7.12 9.88 24.30
N SER A 433 -6.63 10.41 25.43
CA SER A 433 -6.29 11.84 25.54
C SER A 433 -5.24 12.25 24.50
N ASP A 434 -4.14 11.49 24.41
CA ASP A 434 -3.05 11.79 23.48
C ASP A 434 -3.51 11.70 22.02
N THR A 435 -4.41 10.77 21.70
CA THR A 435 -4.97 10.64 20.35
C THR A 435 -5.79 11.87 19.96
N VAL A 436 -6.63 12.38 20.87
CA VAL A 436 -7.44 13.59 20.63
C VAL A 436 -6.55 14.83 20.47
N ASP A 437 -5.58 15.00 21.38
CA ASP A 437 -4.68 16.14 21.35
C ASP A 437 -3.79 16.16 20.10
N GLU A 438 -3.28 15.01 19.70
CA GLU A 438 -2.43 14.90 18.51
C GLU A 438 -3.24 15.08 17.23
N TRP A 439 -4.48 14.55 17.16
CA TRP A 439 -5.37 14.77 16.02
C TRP A 439 -5.55 16.26 15.74
N ALA A 440 -5.95 17.03 16.75
CA ALA A 440 -6.14 18.47 16.61
C ALA A 440 -4.85 19.20 16.19
N SER A 441 -3.71 18.79 16.77
CA SER A 441 -2.40 19.38 16.44
C SER A 441 -1.97 19.11 15.01
N GLU A 442 -2.21 17.91 14.50
CA GLU A 442 -1.88 17.56 13.10
C GLU A 442 -2.81 18.25 12.11
N LYS A 443 -4.10 18.38 12.45
CA LYS A 443 -5.05 19.16 11.65
C LYS A 443 -4.65 20.63 11.54
N GLU A 444 -4.24 21.25 12.64
CA GLU A 444 -3.73 22.62 12.64
C GLU A 444 -2.48 22.75 11.75
N ALA A 445 -1.54 21.80 11.87
CA ALA A 445 -0.30 21.81 11.09
C ALA A 445 -0.52 21.60 9.59
N THR A 446 -1.58 20.91 9.20
CA THR A 446 -1.92 20.69 7.77
C THR A 446 -2.78 21.81 7.17
N ALA A 447 -3.36 22.68 8.00
CA ALA A 447 -4.16 23.83 7.57
C ALA A 447 -3.29 25.06 7.20
N GLU A 448 -2.04 25.15 7.72
CA GLU A 448 -1.05 26.19 7.39
C GLU A 448 -0.29 25.87 6.09
#